data_a3057587681f3497afcb20eda62ca8f7
#
_entry.id   a3057587681f3497afcb20eda62ca8f7
#
_cell.length_a   1.000
_cell.length_b   1.000
_cell.length_c   1.000
_cell.angle_alpha   90.00
_cell.angle_beta   90.00
_cell.angle_gamma   90.00
#
_symmetry.space_group_name_H-M   'P 1'
#
loop_
_entity.id
_entity.type
_entity.pdbx_description
1 polymer ?
#
loop_
_entity_poly.entity_id
_entity_poly.type
_entity_poly.pdbx_seq_one_letter_code
_entity_poly.pdbx_strand_id
1 'polypeptide(L)'
;MRCPYQYFVSHLCKVRDIICRKMIKTLENKRYHKGISPIRILPLGFLCIALIGALLLMLPIASHGKPLSFFDALFTATSASCVTGLVVVDTGTHFTLFGQIVILILIQMGGLGFMTAATLLFRATRKRISLRNRMTLAESFGEDRLQGVIRLCMSAVKYTFLIEACGALLLSLRFVPDFGPRGVWLSIFHSISAFCNAGFDLMGNYSSLIRYVSDPLVNFTVMGLIITGGLGFSVMVELREHKHLPALSMHAKLVLSASAVLILFGTALFLLFEAGNPATMGGLSAPQKLLAALFQSVTCRTAGFNTIPQETLTDASKLLSSTLMIIGGGPAGTAGGIKVTSVAVLLLTAHACIRNHRDTEIFGRRISAVSVRRSLCLAIIAILVLFAALIGITFIEQQAHQSLDFLDFFFEATSALGTVGLTAGLTAVASPFTRGILCVMMYLGRAGIMTIALAIGGRTDDPAIRYPEGNILIG
;
A
#
# COMPACT_ATOMS: atom_id res chain seq x y z
N MET A 1 -55.66 -13.64 -38.97
CA MET A 1 -54.96 -14.94 -38.76
C MET A 1 -53.46 -14.67 -38.72
N ARG A 2 -52.83 -14.64 -37.54
CA ARG A 2 -51.37 -14.49 -37.45
C ARG A 2 -50.72 -15.86 -37.62
N CYS A 3 -49.77 -15.96 -38.50
CA CYS A 3 -49.11 -17.18 -38.95
C CYS A 3 -48.39 -17.90 -37.78
N PRO A 4 -48.69 -19.16 -37.47
CA PRO A 4 -48.04 -19.91 -36.36
C PRO A 4 -46.56 -20.18 -36.57
N TYR A 5 -46.01 -19.96 -37.75
CA TYR A 5 -44.62 -20.16 -38.07
C TYR A 5 -43.64 -19.18 -37.42
N GLN A 6 -44.06 -17.95 -37.16
CA GLN A 6 -43.17 -16.94 -36.50
C GLN A 6 -42.93 -17.23 -35.02
N TYR A 7 -43.88 -17.86 -34.34
CA TYR A 7 -43.68 -18.25 -32.92
C TYR A 7 -42.73 -19.43 -32.76
N PHE A 8 -42.73 -20.37 -33.72
CA PHE A 8 -41.87 -21.55 -33.68
C PHE A 8 -40.41 -21.19 -33.97
N VAL A 9 -40.14 -20.28 -34.90
CA VAL A 9 -38.81 -19.80 -35.25
C VAL A 9 -38.19 -18.97 -34.12
N SER A 10 -38.98 -18.13 -33.46
CA SER A 10 -38.52 -17.33 -32.30
C SER A 10 -38.17 -18.20 -31.08
N HIS A 11 -38.92 -19.31 -30.89
CA HIS A 11 -38.63 -20.26 -29.80
C HIS A 11 -37.34 -21.06 -30.07
N LEU A 12 -37.11 -21.49 -31.30
CA LEU A 12 -35.92 -22.20 -31.71
C LEU A 12 -34.67 -21.31 -31.63
N CYS A 13 -34.74 -20.01 -31.98
CA CYS A 13 -33.67 -19.06 -31.78
C CYS A 13 -33.33 -18.86 -30.29
N LYS A 14 -34.32 -18.74 -29.43
CA LYS A 14 -34.09 -18.61 -27.96
C LYS A 14 -33.44 -19.88 -27.37
N VAL A 15 -33.89 -21.06 -27.77
CA VAL A 15 -33.31 -22.34 -27.31
C VAL A 15 -31.87 -22.51 -27.82
N ARG A 16 -31.61 -22.16 -29.10
CA ARG A 16 -30.25 -22.16 -29.64
C ARG A 16 -29.32 -21.21 -28.86
N ASP A 17 -29.79 -20.00 -28.55
CA ASP A 17 -28.97 -19.01 -27.81
C ASP A 17 -28.73 -19.43 -26.33
N ILE A 18 -29.68 -20.12 -25.70
CA ILE A 18 -29.51 -20.70 -24.38
C ILE A 18 -28.51 -21.85 -24.39
N ILE A 19 -28.58 -22.74 -25.43
CA ILE A 19 -27.64 -23.86 -25.61
C ILE A 19 -26.24 -23.33 -25.93
N CYS A 20 -26.10 -22.34 -26.84
CA CYS A 20 -24.83 -21.71 -27.16
C CYS A 20 -24.22 -21.02 -25.90
N ARG A 21 -25.01 -20.29 -25.14
CA ARG A 21 -24.53 -19.68 -23.88
C ARG A 21 -24.12 -20.73 -22.84
N LYS A 22 -24.86 -21.83 -22.70
CA LYS A 22 -24.47 -22.96 -21.84
C LYS A 22 -23.20 -23.67 -22.34
N MET A 23 -23.08 -23.92 -23.63
CA MET A 23 -21.87 -24.51 -24.22
C MET A 23 -20.66 -23.60 -24.05
N ILE A 24 -20.78 -22.31 -24.32
CA ILE A 24 -19.71 -21.32 -24.13
C ILE A 24 -19.30 -21.29 -22.65
N LYS A 25 -20.24 -21.21 -21.72
CA LYS A 25 -19.97 -21.29 -20.26
C LYS A 25 -19.30 -22.62 -19.85
N THR A 26 -19.71 -23.74 -20.45
CA THR A 26 -19.15 -25.07 -20.14
C THR A 26 -17.73 -25.21 -20.73
N LEU A 27 -17.47 -24.64 -21.91
CA LEU A 27 -16.14 -24.61 -22.53
C LEU A 27 -15.20 -23.63 -21.82
N GLU A 28 -15.70 -22.49 -21.37
CA GLU A 28 -14.97 -21.58 -20.51
C GLU A 28 -14.64 -22.23 -19.16
N ASN A 29 -15.58 -22.91 -18.52
CA ASN A 29 -15.36 -23.62 -17.26
C ASN A 29 -14.37 -24.79 -17.41
N LYS A 30 -14.41 -25.57 -18.49
CA LYS A 30 -13.44 -26.64 -18.74
C LYS A 30 -12.02 -26.13 -19.03
N ARG A 31 -11.85 -24.96 -19.64
CA ARG A 31 -10.53 -24.33 -19.83
C ARG A 31 -9.98 -23.69 -18.56
N TYR A 32 -10.85 -23.25 -17.64
CA TYR A 32 -10.44 -22.63 -16.38
C TYR A 32 -9.95 -23.61 -15.30
N HIS A 33 -10.30 -24.91 -15.40
CA HIS A 33 -9.98 -25.91 -14.34
C HIS A 33 -8.53 -26.41 -14.29
N LYS A 34 -7.61 -25.97 -15.16
CA LYS A 34 -6.21 -26.42 -15.18
C LYS A 34 -5.16 -25.37 -14.75
N GLY A 35 -5.52 -24.25 -14.16
CA GLY A 35 -4.53 -23.23 -13.75
C GLY A 35 -4.95 -22.44 -12.51
N ILE A 36 -3.96 -22.00 -11.73
CA ILE A 36 -4.16 -21.10 -10.57
C ILE A 36 -5.01 -19.88 -11.00
N SER A 37 -6.07 -19.52 -10.28
CA SER A 37 -6.91 -18.36 -10.61
C SER A 37 -6.10 -17.06 -10.64
N PRO A 38 -6.42 -16.07 -11.50
CA PRO A 38 -5.71 -14.79 -11.56
C PRO A 38 -5.58 -14.09 -10.19
N ILE A 39 -6.63 -14.18 -9.36
CA ILE A 39 -6.67 -13.61 -8.00
C ILE A 39 -5.60 -14.22 -7.09
N ARG A 40 -5.30 -15.52 -7.23
CA ARG A 40 -4.28 -16.23 -6.43
C ARG A 40 -2.85 -15.96 -6.89
N ILE A 41 -2.64 -15.53 -8.12
CA ILE A 41 -1.30 -15.26 -8.67
C ILE A 41 -0.65 -14.08 -7.93
N LEU A 42 -1.42 -13.07 -7.59
CA LEU A 42 -0.90 -11.85 -6.96
C LEU A 42 -0.32 -12.13 -5.55
N PRO A 43 -1.06 -12.73 -4.61
CA PRO A 43 -0.51 -13.10 -3.31
C PRO A 43 0.66 -14.07 -3.41
N LEU A 44 0.54 -15.14 -4.20
CA LEU A 44 1.62 -16.10 -4.39
C LEU A 44 2.90 -15.47 -4.93
N GLY A 45 2.76 -14.48 -5.84
CA GLY A 45 3.91 -13.74 -6.38
C GLY A 45 4.65 -12.96 -5.29
N PHE A 46 3.95 -12.24 -4.41
CA PHE A 46 4.57 -11.55 -3.28
C PHE A 46 5.23 -12.51 -2.31
N LEU A 47 4.60 -13.64 -2.01
CA LEU A 47 5.18 -14.67 -1.13
C LEU A 47 6.49 -15.23 -1.72
N CYS A 48 6.49 -15.56 -3.03
CA CYS A 48 7.70 -16.04 -3.70
C CYS A 48 8.84 -15.01 -3.68
N ILE A 49 8.52 -13.73 -3.92
CA ILE A 49 9.52 -12.66 -3.87
C ILE A 49 10.11 -12.53 -2.47
N ALA A 50 9.27 -12.54 -1.43
CA ALA A 50 9.72 -12.46 -0.04
C ALA A 50 10.62 -13.66 0.34
N LEU A 51 10.25 -14.88 -0.06
CA LEU A 51 11.07 -16.08 0.21
C LEU A 51 12.41 -16.05 -0.54
N ILE A 52 12.42 -15.67 -1.82
CA ILE A 52 13.66 -15.54 -2.59
C ILE A 52 14.54 -14.43 -1.98
N GLY A 53 13.95 -13.30 -1.61
CA GLY A 53 14.64 -12.22 -0.94
C GLY A 53 15.27 -12.66 0.39
N ALA A 54 14.54 -13.42 1.21
CA ALA A 54 15.05 -13.97 2.46
C ALA A 54 16.27 -14.87 2.25
N LEU A 55 16.21 -15.77 1.26
CA LEU A 55 17.34 -16.65 0.91
C LEU A 55 18.57 -15.85 0.46
N LEU A 56 18.39 -14.78 -0.32
CA LEU A 56 19.49 -13.93 -0.75
C LEU A 56 20.10 -13.11 0.41
N LEU A 57 19.26 -12.62 1.35
CA LEU A 57 19.75 -11.86 2.52
C LEU A 57 20.42 -12.72 3.59
N MET A 58 20.19 -14.06 3.59
CA MET A 58 20.89 -15.00 4.45
C MET A 58 22.33 -15.29 3.99
N LEU A 59 22.68 -14.96 2.75
CA LEU A 59 24.01 -15.22 2.24
C LEU A 59 25.06 -14.42 3.03
N PRO A 60 26.21 -15.02 3.41
CA PRO A 60 27.26 -14.32 4.15
C PRO A 60 27.74 -13.04 3.48
N ILE A 61 27.68 -12.97 2.15
CA ILE A 61 28.07 -11.78 1.37
C ILE A 61 27.10 -10.61 1.57
N ALA A 62 25.88 -10.85 2.07
CA ALA A 62 24.85 -9.81 2.23
C ALA A 62 25.04 -8.98 3.51
N SER A 63 25.79 -9.47 4.51
CA SER A 63 25.91 -8.88 5.85
C SER A 63 27.34 -8.55 6.21
N HIS A 64 27.56 -7.45 6.94
CA HIS A 64 28.81 -7.16 7.62
C HIS A 64 28.82 -7.96 8.95
N GLY A 65 29.63 -9.01 9.05
CA GLY A 65 29.74 -9.83 10.25
C GLY A 65 28.89 -11.09 10.20
N LYS A 66 28.05 -11.33 11.22
CA LYS A 66 27.22 -12.56 11.30
C LYS A 66 26.08 -12.53 10.30
N PRO A 67 25.86 -13.60 9.50
CA PRO A 67 24.69 -13.70 8.63
C PRO A 67 23.40 -13.65 9.45
N LEU A 68 22.31 -13.13 8.85
CA LEU A 68 20.99 -13.11 9.48
C LEU A 68 20.44 -14.52 9.69
N SER A 69 19.66 -14.68 10.77
CA SER A 69 18.81 -15.84 10.93
C SER A 69 17.73 -15.88 9.82
N PHE A 70 17.19 -17.07 9.52
CA PHE A 70 16.12 -17.20 8.53
C PHE A 70 14.92 -16.32 8.86
N PHE A 71 14.51 -16.23 10.13
CA PHE A 71 13.38 -15.42 10.55
C PHE A 71 13.63 -13.92 10.37
N ASP A 72 14.81 -13.42 10.70
CA ASP A 72 15.17 -12.01 10.52
C ASP A 72 15.32 -11.64 9.04
N ALA A 73 15.90 -12.54 8.25
CA ALA A 73 16.00 -12.39 6.80
C ALA A 73 14.61 -12.39 6.14
N LEU A 74 13.70 -13.28 6.58
CA LEU A 74 12.32 -13.34 6.10
C LEU A 74 11.54 -12.09 6.50
N PHE A 75 11.72 -11.59 7.73
CA PHE A 75 11.12 -10.34 8.18
C PHE A 75 11.56 -9.17 7.30
N THR A 76 12.86 -9.00 7.12
CA THR A 76 13.44 -7.91 6.31
C THR A 76 13.01 -8.02 4.84
N ALA A 77 13.03 -9.22 4.26
CA ALA A 77 12.58 -9.45 2.89
C ALA A 77 11.07 -9.21 2.71
N THR A 78 10.26 -9.59 3.71
CA THR A 78 8.81 -9.31 3.73
C THR A 78 8.56 -7.81 3.84
N SER A 79 9.24 -7.14 4.75
CA SER A 79 9.16 -5.69 4.92
C SER A 79 9.55 -4.94 3.64
N ALA A 80 10.65 -5.34 2.97
CA ALA A 80 11.10 -4.73 1.72
C ALA A 80 10.15 -5.02 0.56
N SER A 81 9.69 -6.26 0.38
CA SER A 81 8.77 -6.63 -0.72
C SER A 81 7.35 -6.11 -0.51
N CYS A 82 6.90 -5.98 0.74
CA CYS A 82 5.63 -5.34 1.08
C CYS A 82 5.74 -3.82 1.18
N VAL A 83 6.97 -3.28 1.02
CA VAL A 83 7.22 -1.83 1.03
C VAL A 83 6.75 -1.23 2.36
N THR A 84 7.17 -1.83 3.46
CA THR A 84 6.75 -1.42 4.81
C THR A 84 7.80 -0.54 5.48
N GLY A 85 9.05 -1.03 5.61
CA GLY A 85 10.12 -0.27 6.27
C GLY A 85 10.38 -0.64 7.73
N LEU A 86 9.63 -1.56 8.33
CA LEU A 86 9.99 -2.11 9.64
C LEU A 86 11.26 -2.95 9.52
N VAL A 87 12.24 -2.72 10.37
CA VAL A 87 13.55 -3.37 10.32
C VAL A 87 13.93 -3.96 11.69
N VAL A 88 14.45 -5.18 11.66
CA VAL A 88 14.99 -5.86 12.85
C VAL A 88 16.45 -5.53 13.07
N VAL A 89 17.18 -5.25 11.99
CA VAL A 89 18.57 -4.82 11.98
C VAL A 89 18.70 -3.53 11.18
N ASP A 90 19.62 -2.69 11.57
CA ASP A 90 19.86 -1.42 10.87
C ASP A 90 20.38 -1.68 9.44
N THR A 91 19.67 -1.11 8.45
CA THR A 91 19.97 -1.38 7.04
C THR A 91 21.31 -0.79 6.58
N GLY A 92 21.66 0.37 7.13
CA GLY A 92 22.87 1.11 6.71
C GLY A 92 24.16 0.54 7.25
N THR A 93 24.13 -0.12 8.42
CA THR A 93 25.32 -0.64 9.12
C THR A 93 25.46 -2.16 9.00
N HIS A 94 24.35 -2.89 8.98
CA HIS A 94 24.39 -4.36 8.96
C HIS A 94 24.64 -4.92 7.55
N PHE A 95 23.99 -4.37 6.52
CA PHE A 95 24.06 -4.91 5.16
C PHE A 95 25.21 -4.34 4.35
N THR A 96 25.91 -5.24 3.64
CA THR A 96 26.87 -4.87 2.60
C THR A 96 26.16 -4.21 1.42
N LEU A 97 26.94 -3.66 0.47
CA LEU A 97 26.38 -3.13 -0.78
C LEU A 97 25.51 -4.17 -1.53
N PHE A 98 25.91 -5.46 -1.49
CA PHE A 98 25.11 -6.53 -2.07
C PHE A 98 23.75 -6.67 -1.37
N GLY A 99 23.72 -6.73 -0.02
CA GLY A 99 22.48 -6.79 0.75
C GLY A 99 21.57 -5.58 0.50
N GLN A 100 22.17 -4.37 0.46
CA GLN A 100 21.43 -3.14 0.16
C GLN A 100 20.83 -3.14 -1.26
N ILE A 101 21.56 -3.67 -2.27
CA ILE A 101 21.02 -3.83 -3.64
C ILE A 101 19.86 -4.84 -3.66
N VAL A 102 19.98 -5.96 -2.94
CA VAL A 102 18.87 -6.94 -2.84
C VAL A 102 17.64 -6.28 -2.23
N ILE A 103 17.78 -5.55 -1.12
CA ILE A 103 16.68 -4.81 -0.48
C ILE A 103 16.07 -3.80 -1.46
N LEU A 104 16.89 -3.04 -2.19
CA LEU A 104 16.43 -2.05 -3.16
C LEU A 104 15.62 -2.69 -4.30
N ILE A 105 16.07 -3.85 -4.81
CA ILE A 105 15.33 -4.61 -5.83
C ILE A 105 13.99 -5.11 -5.27
N LEU A 106 13.96 -5.61 -4.04
CA LEU A 106 12.71 -6.05 -3.38
C LEU A 106 11.73 -4.87 -3.21
N ILE A 107 12.23 -3.70 -2.79
CA ILE A 107 11.43 -2.47 -2.68
C ILE A 107 10.87 -2.08 -4.05
N GLN A 108 11.68 -2.07 -5.10
CA GLN A 108 11.24 -1.68 -6.45
C GLN A 108 10.20 -2.66 -7.01
N MET A 109 10.41 -3.97 -6.81
CA MET A 109 9.43 -5.00 -7.21
C MET A 109 8.14 -4.90 -6.38
N GLY A 110 8.26 -4.61 -5.12
CA GLY A 110 7.13 -4.38 -4.21
C GLY A 110 6.33 -3.14 -4.57
N GLY A 111 7.00 -1.99 -4.77
CA GLY A 111 6.40 -0.70 -5.09
C GLY A 111 5.66 -0.68 -6.42
N LEU A 112 6.33 -1.09 -7.50
CA LEU A 112 5.72 -1.20 -8.83
C LEU A 112 4.67 -2.31 -8.92
N GLY A 113 4.70 -3.26 -8.00
CA GLY A 113 3.88 -4.47 -8.03
C GLY A 113 4.48 -5.57 -8.91
N PHE A 114 4.39 -6.78 -8.41
CA PHE A 114 4.92 -8.00 -9.04
C PHE A 114 4.48 -8.17 -10.51
N MET A 115 3.21 -7.84 -10.86
CA MET A 115 2.72 -8.00 -12.22
C MET A 115 3.34 -7.01 -13.21
N THR A 116 3.70 -5.81 -12.75
CA THR A 116 4.44 -4.84 -13.56
C THR A 116 5.84 -5.36 -13.86
N ALA A 117 6.54 -5.89 -12.85
CA ALA A 117 7.86 -6.50 -13.02
C ALA A 117 7.81 -7.70 -14.00
N ALA A 118 6.81 -8.58 -13.86
CA ALA A 118 6.60 -9.70 -14.78
C ALA A 118 6.30 -9.21 -16.21
N THR A 119 5.51 -8.14 -16.38
CA THR A 119 5.20 -7.55 -17.69
C THR A 119 6.45 -6.98 -18.36
N LEU A 120 7.32 -6.32 -17.60
CA LEU A 120 8.62 -5.83 -18.09
C LEU A 120 9.51 -6.98 -18.58
N LEU A 121 9.57 -8.07 -17.81
CA LEU A 121 10.34 -9.26 -18.17
C LEU A 121 9.82 -9.91 -19.45
N PHE A 122 8.48 -10.07 -19.61
CA PHE A 122 7.87 -10.60 -20.84
C PHE A 122 8.18 -9.72 -22.03
N ARG A 123 8.18 -8.39 -21.85
CA ARG A 123 8.53 -7.46 -22.93
C ARG A 123 10.00 -7.52 -23.29
N ALA A 124 10.91 -7.57 -22.31
CA ALA A 124 12.35 -7.69 -22.51
C ALA A 124 12.70 -8.99 -23.28
N THR A 125 12.01 -10.10 -22.92
CA THR A 125 12.19 -11.41 -23.61
C THR A 125 11.38 -11.54 -24.89
N ARG A 126 10.71 -10.48 -25.37
CA ARG A 126 9.85 -10.46 -26.57
C ARG A 126 8.73 -11.51 -26.54
N LYS A 127 8.36 -12.03 -25.38
CA LYS A 127 7.25 -12.98 -25.25
C LYS A 127 5.90 -12.26 -25.29
N ARG A 128 4.89 -12.90 -25.92
CA ARG A 128 3.53 -12.37 -25.96
C ARG A 128 2.89 -12.45 -24.56
N ILE A 129 2.29 -11.35 -24.11
CA ILE A 129 1.56 -11.29 -22.84
C ILE A 129 0.20 -11.98 -23.06
N SER A 130 -0.04 -13.08 -22.34
CA SER A 130 -1.29 -13.85 -22.43
C SER A 130 -2.48 -13.03 -21.91
N LEU A 131 -3.70 -13.41 -22.32
CA LEU A 131 -4.94 -12.79 -21.83
C LEU A 131 -5.02 -12.87 -20.30
N ARG A 132 -4.64 -14.01 -19.72
CA ARG A 132 -4.61 -14.24 -18.27
C ARG A 132 -3.70 -13.23 -17.56
N ASN A 133 -2.49 -13.00 -18.06
CA ASN A 133 -1.56 -12.03 -17.48
C ASN A 133 -2.09 -10.60 -17.59
N ARG A 134 -2.82 -10.27 -18.67
CA ARG A 134 -3.50 -8.96 -18.79
C ARG A 134 -4.63 -8.81 -17.78
N MET A 135 -5.39 -9.87 -17.49
CA MET A 135 -6.43 -9.85 -16.45
C MET A 135 -5.83 -9.62 -15.07
N THR A 136 -4.76 -10.35 -14.71
CA THR A 136 -4.08 -10.15 -13.43
C THR A 136 -3.44 -8.75 -13.33
N LEU A 137 -2.90 -8.22 -14.43
CA LEU A 137 -2.38 -6.85 -14.50
C LEU A 137 -3.50 -5.82 -14.30
N ALA A 138 -4.65 -5.97 -14.96
CA ALA A 138 -5.81 -5.11 -14.79
C ALA A 138 -6.29 -5.10 -13.33
N GLU A 139 -6.36 -6.26 -12.70
CA GLU A 139 -6.73 -6.41 -11.30
C GLU A 139 -5.72 -5.72 -10.36
N SER A 140 -4.40 -5.82 -10.65
CA SER A 140 -3.37 -5.13 -9.86
C SER A 140 -3.44 -3.59 -9.97
N PHE A 141 -3.91 -3.06 -11.10
CA PHE A 141 -4.15 -1.63 -11.32
C PHE A 141 -5.58 -1.18 -10.93
N GLY A 142 -6.43 -2.10 -10.48
CA GLY A 142 -7.83 -1.79 -10.15
C GLY A 142 -8.67 -1.37 -11.36
N GLU A 143 -8.26 -1.77 -12.58
CA GLU A 143 -8.91 -1.41 -13.83
C GLU A 143 -9.90 -2.50 -14.27
N ASP A 144 -11.12 -2.11 -14.58
CA ASP A 144 -12.15 -3.04 -15.10
C ASP A 144 -11.95 -3.38 -16.59
N ARG A 145 -11.17 -2.56 -17.31
CA ARG A 145 -10.95 -2.69 -18.75
C ARG A 145 -9.57 -3.27 -19.06
N LEU A 146 -9.51 -4.33 -19.86
CA LEU A 146 -8.26 -4.92 -20.32
C LEU A 146 -7.54 -4.09 -21.39
N GLN A 147 -8.28 -3.22 -22.08
CA GLN A 147 -7.77 -2.38 -23.15
C GLN A 147 -6.93 -1.23 -22.55
N GLY A 148 -5.69 -1.10 -23.00
CA GLY A 148 -4.79 -0.03 -22.55
C GLY A 148 -3.98 -0.34 -21.29
N VAL A 149 -4.27 -1.40 -20.52
CA VAL A 149 -3.58 -1.74 -19.26
C VAL A 149 -2.05 -1.87 -19.44
N ILE A 150 -1.60 -2.46 -20.56
CA ILE A 150 -0.14 -2.55 -20.84
C ILE A 150 0.46 -1.16 -21.08
N ARG A 151 -0.27 -0.26 -21.75
CA ARG A 151 0.18 1.12 -21.96
C ARG A 151 0.27 1.87 -20.64
N LEU A 152 -0.75 1.74 -19.78
CA LEU A 152 -0.78 2.30 -18.44
C LEU A 152 0.42 1.81 -17.61
N CYS A 153 0.66 0.49 -17.59
CA CYS A 153 1.80 -0.12 -16.92
C CYS A 153 3.16 0.45 -17.42
N MET A 154 3.33 0.57 -18.74
CA MET A 154 4.58 1.12 -19.30
C MET A 154 4.76 2.61 -19.00
N SER A 155 3.67 3.37 -18.99
CA SER A 155 3.70 4.78 -18.58
C SER A 155 4.05 4.91 -17.11
N ALA A 156 3.44 4.09 -16.23
CA ALA A 156 3.75 4.04 -14.81
C ALA A 156 5.25 3.80 -14.58
N VAL A 157 5.82 2.77 -15.21
CA VAL A 157 7.26 2.46 -15.11
C VAL A 157 8.14 3.62 -15.56
N LYS A 158 7.81 4.22 -16.72
CA LYS A 158 8.58 5.37 -17.24
C LYS A 158 8.56 6.55 -16.26
N TYR A 159 7.40 6.86 -15.69
CA TYR A 159 7.27 7.97 -14.74
C TYR A 159 7.94 7.66 -13.42
N THR A 160 7.87 6.42 -12.93
CA THR A 160 8.60 5.97 -11.74
C THR A 160 10.08 6.26 -11.89
N PHE A 161 10.76 5.72 -12.90
CA PHE A 161 12.20 5.93 -13.08
C PHE A 161 12.56 7.42 -13.29
N LEU A 162 11.71 8.19 -13.97
CA LEU A 162 11.95 9.62 -14.15
C LEU A 162 11.89 10.38 -12.83
N ILE A 163 10.86 10.12 -12.00
CA ILE A 163 10.67 10.80 -10.72
C ILE A 163 11.74 10.38 -9.72
N GLU A 164 12.08 9.08 -9.68
CA GLU A 164 13.16 8.57 -8.86
C GLU A 164 14.51 9.18 -9.24
N ALA A 165 14.82 9.31 -10.53
CA ALA A 165 16.04 9.96 -10.99
C ALA A 165 16.09 11.45 -10.60
N CYS A 166 14.98 12.18 -10.77
CA CYS A 166 14.88 13.58 -10.33
C CYS A 166 15.06 13.70 -8.80
N GLY A 167 14.42 12.81 -8.03
CA GLY A 167 14.57 12.78 -6.58
C GLY A 167 16.01 12.49 -6.15
N ALA A 168 16.66 11.51 -6.77
CA ALA A 168 18.07 11.18 -6.51
C ALA A 168 19.00 12.37 -6.82
N LEU A 169 18.77 13.08 -7.92
CA LEU A 169 19.53 14.28 -8.26
C LEU A 169 19.33 15.40 -7.20
N LEU A 170 18.10 15.65 -6.76
CA LEU A 170 17.83 16.67 -5.73
C LEU A 170 18.47 16.27 -4.38
N LEU A 171 18.35 15.01 -3.95
CA LEU A 171 18.97 14.53 -2.72
C LEU A 171 20.50 14.56 -2.80
N SER A 172 21.09 14.32 -3.98
CA SER A 172 22.54 14.34 -4.15
C SER A 172 23.16 15.72 -3.90
N LEU A 173 22.41 16.81 -4.11
CA LEU A 173 22.85 18.17 -3.80
C LEU A 173 23.13 18.36 -2.30
N ARG A 174 22.54 17.52 -1.45
CA ARG A 174 22.76 17.57 0.00
C ARG A 174 23.61 16.41 0.51
N PHE A 175 23.34 15.19 0.05
CA PHE A 175 24.02 14.00 0.57
C PHE A 175 25.46 13.87 0.06
N VAL A 176 25.78 14.35 -1.16
CA VAL A 176 27.17 14.32 -1.66
C VAL A 176 28.09 15.26 -0.88
N PRO A 177 27.72 16.52 -0.58
CA PRO A 177 28.52 17.35 0.32
C PRO A 177 28.72 16.76 1.71
N ASP A 178 27.68 16.08 2.27
CA ASP A 178 27.72 15.54 3.65
C ASP A 178 28.49 14.21 3.76
N PHE A 179 28.41 13.33 2.74
CA PHE A 179 28.94 11.95 2.78
C PHE A 179 29.94 11.62 1.68
N GLY A 180 30.35 12.63 0.88
CA GLY A 180 31.26 12.41 -0.27
C GLY A 180 30.66 11.46 -1.33
N PRO A 181 31.49 10.63 -1.99
CA PRO A 181 31.02 9.72 -3.06
C PRO A 181 29.93 8.73 -2.62
N ARG A 182 29.91 8.33 -1.34
CA ARG A 182 28.84 7.49 -0.76
C ARG A 182 27.48 8.20 -0.82
N GLY A 183 27.46 9.53 -0.79
CA GLY A 183 26.25 10.34 -0.90
C GLY A 183 25.45 10.09 -2.19
N VAL A 184 26.12 9.70 -3.29
CA VAL A 184 25.44 9.33 -4.55
C VAL A 184 24.58 8.07 -4.34
N TRP A 185 25.15 7.04 -3.72
CA TRP A 185 24.41 5.80 -3.42
C TRP A 185 23.26 6.05 -2.45
N LEU A 186 23.51 6.82 -1.39
CA LEU A 186 22.47 7.24 -0.44
C LEU A 186 21.31 7.94 -1.16
N SER A 187 21.60 8.87 -2.07
CA SER A 187 20.59 9.63 -2.82
C SER A 187 19.73 8.72 -3.70
N ILE A 188 20.35 7.76 -4.39
CA ILE A 188 19.62 6.79 -5.23
C ILE A 188 18.73 5.91 -4.35
N PHE A 189 19.29 5.35 -3.28
CA PHE A 189 18.57 4.45 -2.38
C PHE A 189 17.35 5.14 -1.73
N HIS A 190 17.55 6.33 -1.14
CA HIS A 190 16.49 7.08 -0.48
C HIS A 190 15.42 7.58 -1.46
N SER A 191 15.81 7.95 -2.69
CA SER A 191 14.85 8.36 -3.71
C SER A 191 13.93 7.21 -4.10
N ILE A 192 14.47 6.03 -4.36
CA ILE A 192 13.69 4.83 -4.70
C ILE A 192 12.83 4.40 -3.51
N SER A 193 13.42 4.35 -2.30
CA SER A 193 12.71 3.99 -1.08
C SER A 193 11.56 4.95 -0.78
N ALA A 194 11.75 6.26 -0.96
CA ALA A 194 10.72 7.28 -0.73
C ALA A 194 9.61 7.23 -1.78
N PHE A 195 9.94 7.10 -3.07
CA PHE A 195 8.93 6.99 -4.12
C PHE A 195 8.11 5.71 -4.00
N CYS A 196 8.76 4.60 -3.68
CA CYS A 196 8.08 3.33 -3.42
C CYS A 196 7.31 3.31 -2.09
N ASN A 197 7.44 4.33 -1.25
CA ASN A 197 6.87 4.38 0.09
C ASN A 197 7.37 3.24 1.00
N ALA A 198 8.68 2.95 0.97
CA ALA A 198 9.24 1.78 1.64
C ALA A 198 9.84 2.05 3.02
N GLY A 199 10.23 3.30 3.31
CA GLY A 199 10.75 3.70 4.62
C GLY A 199 12.13 3.16 4.99
N PHE A 200 12.77 2.38 4.12
CA PHE A 200 14.14 1.93 4.36
C PHE A 200 15.12 3.07 4.13
N ASP A 201 16.05 3.24 5.07
CA ASP A 201 17.13 4.22 5.00
C ASP A 201 18.51 3.57 5.18
N LEU A 202 19.55 4.30 4.81
CA LEU A 202 20.96 3.90 4.96
C LEU A 202 21.76 4.87 5.84
N MET A 203 21.08 5.71 6.64
CA MET A 203 21.73 6.69 7.50
C MET A 203 22.47 6.05 8.66
N GLY A 204 22.04 4.86 9.07
CA GLY A 204 22.65 4.09 10.15
C GLY A 204 22.06 4.42 11.52
N ASN A 205 22.25 3.50 12.47
CA ASN A 205 21.82 3.63 13.86
C ASN A 205 20.32 3.94 14.05
N TYR A 206 19.46 3.43 13.16
CA TYR A 206 18.02 3.67 13.13
C TYR A 206 17.64 5.17 13.10
N SER A 207 18.57 6.03 12.66
CA SER A 207 18.41 7.49 12.76
C SER A 207 17.50 8.08 11.69
N SER A 208 17.19 7.35 10.62
CA SER A 208 16.41 7.82 9.49
C SER A 208 16.81 9.24 9.04
N LEU A 209 15.88 10.17 8.85
CA LEU A 209 16.16 11.54 8.42
C LEU A 209 16.15 12.56 9.56
N ILE A 210 16.31 12.15 10.83
CA ILE A 210 16.29 13.04 12.00
C ILE A 210 17.35 14.16 11.88
N ARG A 211 18.53 13.83 11.34
CA ARG A 211 19.59 14.83 11.08
C ARG A 211 19.12 15.98 10.17
N TYR A 212 18.15 15.71 9.27
CA TYR A 212 17.67 16.66 8.28
C TYR A 212 16.33 17.28 8.62
N VAL A 213 15.88 17.26 9.89
CA VAL A 213 14.60 17.83 10.33
C VAL A 213 14.41 19.28 9.89
N SER A 214 15.50 20.06 9.88
CA SER A 214 15.51 21.48 9.52
C SER A 214 15.90 21.77 8.06
N ASP A 215 16.18 20.75 7.26
CA ASP A 215 16.61 20.92 5.87
C ASP A 215 15.42 20.90 4.89
N PRO A 216 15.02 22.06 4.30
CA PRO A 216 13.87 22.10 3.42
C PRO A 216 14.05 21.27 2.14
N LEU A 217 15.27 21.20 1.58
CA LEU A 217 15.53 20.48 0.33
C LEU A 217 15.25 18.99 0.50
N VAL A 218 15.82 18.38 1.54
CA VAL A 218 15.61 16.95 1.82
C VAL A 218 14.14 16.69 2.14
N ASN A 219 13.54 17.48 3.03
CA ASN A 219 12.16 17.28 3.45
C ASN A 219 11.18 17.39 2.27
N PHE A 220 11.22 18.47 1.47
CA PHE A 220 10.28 18.63 0.35
C PHE A 220 10.52 17.61 -0.76
N THR A 221 11.79 17.21 -1.01
CA THR A 221 12.08 16.16 -2.00
C THR A 221 11.49 14.83 -1.58
N VAL A 222 11.73 14.40 -0.33
CA VAL A 222 11.22 13.12 0.19
C VAL A 222 9.69 13.14 0.26
N MET A 223 9.07 14.19 0.81
CA MET A 223 7.61 14.34 0.83
C MET A 223 7.01 14.31 -0.59
N GLY A 224 7.63 15.00 -1.55
CA GLY A 224 7.20 14.99 -2.95
C GLY A 224 7.23 13.60 -3.58
N LEU A 225 8.29 12.82 -3.30
CA LEU A 225 8.41 11.43 -3.74
C LEU A 225 7.34 10.54 -3.12
N ILE A 226 7.13 10.65 -1.80
CA ILE A 226 6.11 9.91 -1.05
C ILE A 226 4.70 10.19 -1.60
N ILE A 227 4.35 11.46 -1.75
CA ILE A 227 3.03 11.87 -2.24
C ILE A 227 2.82 11.36 -3.66
N THR A 228 3.77 11.57 -4.57
CA THR A 228 3.63 11.15 -5.98
C THR A 228 3.52 9.63 -6.11
N GLY A 229 4.33 8.85 -5.38
CA GLY A 229 4.23 7.40 -5.35
C GLY A 229 2.90 6.90 -4.77
N GLY A 230 2.43 7.56 -3.70
CA GLY A 230 1.21 7.21 -2.97
C GLY A 230 -0.11 7.60 -3.64
N LEU A 231 -0.13 8.52 -4.63
CA LEU A 231 -1.37 8.94 -5.31
C LEU A 231 -1.99 7.86 -6.19
N GLY A 232 -1.18 6.93 -6.69
CA GLY A 232 -1.60 5.90 -7.65
C GLY A 232 -1.24 6.24 -9.10
N PHE A 233 -0.82 5.20 -9.84
CA PHE A 233 -0.32 5.37 -11.20
C PHE A 233 -1.38 5.87 -12.20
N SER A 234 -2.65 5.48 -12.03
CA SER A 234 -3.76 5.97 -12.85
C SER A 234 -3.96 7.48 -12.69
N VAL A 235 -3.92 7.98 -11.45
CA VAL A 235 -4.03 9.41 -11.14
C VAL A 235 -2.84 10.19 -11.69
N MET A 236 -1.61 9.65 -11.56
CA MET A 236 -0.41 10.29 -12.12
C MET A 236 -0.47 10.45 -13.65
N VAL A 237 -0.93 9.39 -14.35
CA VAL A 237 -1.07 9.45 -15.81
C VAL A 237 -2.14 10.46 -16.20
N GLU A 238 -3.28 10.46 -15.51
CA GLU A 238 -4.39 11.38 -15.77
C GLU A 238 -4.01 12.85 -15.52
N LEU A 239 -3.28 13.14 -14.44
CA LEU A 239 -2.77 14.50 -14.15
C LEU A 239 -1.87 15.05 -15.26
N ARG A 240 -1.13 14.17 -15.95
CA ARG A 240 -0.28 14.59 -17.06
C ARG A 240 -1.05 14.78 -18.36
N GLU A 241 -2.07 13.95 -18.60
CA GLU A 241 -2.90 14.03 -19.81
C GLU A 241 -3.86 15.23 -19.76
N HIS A 242 -4.37 15.55 -18.58
CA HIS A 242 -5.34 16.61 -18.37
C HIS A 242 -4.74 17.76 -17.53
N LYS A 243 -4.48 18.90 -18.17
CA LYS A 243 -3.89 20.08 -17.52
C LYS A 243 -4.84 20.83 -16.58
N HIS A 244 -6.15 20.54 -16.63
CA HIS A 244 -7.17 21.25 -15.85
C HIS A 244 -7.87 20.33 -14.88
N LEU A 245 -7.93 20.73 -13.60
CA LEU A 245 -8.61 19.96 -12.53
C LEU A 245 -10.07 19.58 -12.83
N PRO A 246 -10.90 20.43 -13.49
CA PRO A 246 -12.27 20.07 -13.85
C PRO A 246 -12.37 18.86 -14.79
N ALA A 247 -11.35 18.63 -15.65
CA ALA A 247 -11.33 17.53 -16.62
C ALA A 247 -10.98 16.17 -16.01
N LEU A 248 -10.49 16.13 -14.76
CA LEU A 248 -10.13 14.91 -14.07
C LEU A 248 -11.36 14.05 -13.77
N SER A 249 -11.14 12.72 -13.75
CA SER A 249 -12.15 11.73 -13.35
C SER A 249 -12.59 11.95 -11.89
N MET A 250 -13.78 11.45 -11.55
CA MET A 250 -14.26 11.43 -10.16
C MET A 250 -13.26 10.74 -9.23
N HIS A 251 -12.62 9.66 -9.69
CA HIS A 251 -11.63 8.92 -8.94
C HIS A 251 -10.40 9.79 -8.61
N ALA A 252 -9.82 10.45 -9.62
CA ALA A 252 -8.64 11.30 -9.42
C ALA A 252 -8.95 12.49 -8.50
N LYS A 253 -10.11 13.14 -8.67
CA LYS A 253 -10.58 14.22 -7.78
C LYS A 253 -10.69 13.75 -6.34
N LEU A 254 -11.29 12.58 -6.12
CA LEU A 254 -11.49 12.01 -4.77
C LEU A 254 -10.14 11.70 -4.11
N VAL A 255 -9.20 11.07 -4.84
CA VAL A 255 -7.87 10.76 -4.32
C VAL A 255 -7.11 12.02 -3.94
N LEU A 256 -7.10 13.03 -4.81
CA LEU A 256 -6.38 14.28 -4.58
C LEU A 256 -6.98 15.07 -3.42
N SER A 257 -8.30 15.26 -3.38
CA SER A 257 -8.97 16.03 -2.34
C SER A 257 -8.85 15.35 -0.97
N ALA A 258 -9.11 14.04 -0.89
CA ALA A 258 -8.99 13.30 0.36
C ALA A 258 -7.55 13.25 0.86
N SER A 259 -6.56 13.12 -0.05
CA SER A 259 -5.14 13.18 0.31
C SER A 259 -4.74 14.54 0.87
N ALA A 260 -5.15 15.62 0.23
CA ALA A 260 -4.86 16.98 0.68
C ALA A 260 -5.48 17.25 2.07
N VAL A 261 -6.76 16.87 2.26
CA VAL A 261 -7.45 17.04 3.53
C VAL A 261 -6.73 16.28 4.66
N LEU A 262 -6.35 15.02 4.44
CA LEU A 262 -5.65 14.22 5.45
C LEU A 262 -4.27 14.80 5.80
N ILE A 263 -3.52 15.27 4.79
CA ILE A 263 -2.20 15.88 5.03
C ILE A 263 -2.34 17.17 5.84
N LEU A 264 -3.25 18.07 5.44
CA LEU A 264 -3.45 19.34 6.14
C LEU A 264 -3.99 19.15 7.55
N PHE A 265 -4.97 18.28 7.72
CA PHE A 265 -5.55 17.93 9.01
C PHE A 265 -4.51 17.30 9.95
N GLY A 266 -3.76 16.31 9.46
CA GLY A 266 -2.67 15.70 10.22
C GLY A 266 -1.60 16.70 10.60
N THR A 267 -1.17 17.58 9.69
CA THR A 267 -0.20 18.64 9.97
C THR A 267 -0.66 19.56 11.09
N ALA A 268 -1.92 20.01 11.03
CA ALA A 268 -2.47 20.91 12.05
C ALA A 268 -2.51 20.24 13.43
N LEU A 269 -2.91 18.97 13.51
CA LEU A 269 -2.97 18.24 14.77
C LEU A 269 -1.58 17.88 15.32
N PHE A 270 -0.62 17.44 14.46
CA PHE A 270 0.75 17.23 14.92
C PHE A 270 1.39 18.52 15.43
N LEU A 271 1.16 19.64 14.76
CA LEU A 271 1.65 20.91 15.25
C LEU A 271 1.03 21.26 16.60
N LEU A 272 -0.26 21.01 16.81
CA LEU A 272 -0.96 21.27 18.06
C LEU A 272 -0.41 20.38 19.22
N PHE A 273 -0.14 19.11 18.96
CA PHE A 273 0.24 18.15 20.01
C PHE A 273 1.75 18.15 20.29
N GLU A 274 2.61 18.41 19.30
CA GLU A 274 4.06 18.27 19.40
C GLU A 274 4.82 19.61 19.50
N ALA A 275 4.21 20.74 19.22
CA ALA A 275 4.90 22.03 19.20
C ALA A 275 5.57 22.40 20.55
N GLY A 276 5.02 21.90 21.66
CA GLY A 276 5.55 22.10 23.03
C GLY A 276 6.41 20.93 23.54
N ASN A 277 6.48 19.80 22.83
CA ASN A 277 7.21 18.61 23.27
C ASN A 277 8.73 18.80 23.12
N PRO A 278 9.51 18.90 24.22
CA PRO A 278 10.95 19.14 24.14
C PRO A 278 11.73 17.99 23.47
N ALA A 279 11.20 16.77 23.52
CA ALA A 279 11.84 15.59 22.95
C ALA A 279 11.69 15.49 21.41
N THR A 280 10.76 16.22 20.82
CA THR A 280 10.47 16.18 19.37
C THR A 280 10.63 17.54 18.71
N MET A 281 9.66 18.46 18.88
CA MET A 281 9.61 19.73 18.16
C MET A 281 9.91 20.96 19.06
N GLY A 282 9.96 20.82 20.39
CA GLY A 282 10.04 21.96 21.32
C GLY A 282 11.20 22.90 21.06
N GLY A 283 12.38 22.37 20.72
CA GLY A 283 13.59 23.15 20.41
C GLY A 283 13.66 23.76 19.00
N LEU A 284 12.68 23.50 18.12
CA LEU A 284 12.69 23.96 16.75
C LEU A 284 12.07 25.37 16.62
N SER A 285 12.52 26.14 15.62
CA SER A 285 11.86 27.39 15.23
C SER A 285 10.48 27.16 14.60
N ALA A 286 9.61 28.17 14.59
CA ALA A 286 8.24 28.05 14.05
C ALA A 286 8.18 27.45 12.61
N PRO A 287 9.00 27.89 11.63
CA PRO A 287 8.98 27.27 10.29
C PRO A 287 9.49 25.82 10.30
N GLN A 288 10.45 25.48 11.17
CA GLN A 288 10.95 24.11 11.30
C GLN A 288 9.91 23.20 11.96
N LYS A 289 9.14 23.67 12.94
CA LYS A 289 8.00 22.96 13.53
C LYS A 289 6.94 22.64 12.48
N LEU A 290 6.61 23.62 11.63
CA LEU A 290 5.65 23.42 10.55
C LEU A 290 6.17 22.36 9.54
N LEU A 291 7.46 22.42 9.19
CA LEU A 291 8.09 21.46 8.28
C LEU A 291 8.08 20.04 8.86
N ALA A 292 8.45 19.89 10.14
CA ALA A 292 8.44 18.61 10.83
C ALA A 292 7.01 18.03 10.97
N ALA A 293 6.02 18.85 11.33
CA ALA A 293 4.63 18.44 11.41
C ALA A 293 4.06 18.03 10.04
N LEU A 294 4.40 18.76 8.98
CA LEU A 294 4.02 18.40 7.60
C LEU A 294 4.65 17.08 7.19
N PHE A 295 5.95 16.89 7.48
CA PHE A 295 6.65 15.65 7.19
C PHE A 295 6.02 14.47 7.94
N GLN A 296 5.73 14.62 9.24
CA GLN A 296 5.09 13.59 10.05
C GLN A 296 3.71 13.21 9.50
N SER A 297 2.91 14.19 9.07
CA SER A 297 1.60 13.92 8.45
C SER A 297 1.73 13.17 7.12
N VAL A 298 2.72 13.51 6.31
CA VAL A 298 2.97 12.85 5.02
C VAL A 298 3.51 11.43 5.23
N THR A 299 4.46 11.24 6.17
CA THR A 299 5.08 9.93 6.39
C THR A 299 4.12 8.89 6.94
N CYS A 300 3.15 9.29 7.78
CA CYS A 300 2.08 8.39 8.27
C CYS A 300 1.25 7.77 7.12
N ARG A 301 1.34 8.31 5.91
CA ARG A 301 0.66 7.78 4.73
C ARG A 301 1.51 6.75 3.99
N THR A 302 1.94 5.73 4.72
CA THR A 302 2.68 4.54 4.26
C THR A 302 4.10 4.81 3.77
N ALA A 303 4.85 5.75 4.37
CA ALA A 303 6.19 6.09 3.90
C ALA A 303 7.33 5.62 4.80
N GLY A 304 7.17 5.68 6.11
CA GLY A 304 8.10 5.10 7.10
C GLY A 304 9.34 5.92 7.45
N PHE A 305 9.65 6.99 6.73
CA PHE A 305 10.73 7.89 7.12
C PHE A 305 10.33 8.78 8.29
N ASN A 306 11.26 9.07 9.17
CA ASN A 306 11.02 10.00 10.28
C ASN A 306 12.10 11.07 10.35
N THR A 307 11.66 12.30 10.65
CA THR A 307 12.51 13.46 10.94
C THR A 307 12.49 13.84 12.41
N ILE A 308 11.59 13.24 13.18
CA ILE A 308 11.49 13.35 14.64
C ILE A 308 11.44 11.95 15.25
N PRO A 309 11.96 11.74 16.47
CA PRO A 309 11.92 10.44 17.14
C PRO A 309 10.48 10.00 17.38
N GLN A 310 10.13 8.79 16.96
CA GLN A 310 8.75 8.28 17.08
C GLN A 310 8.43 7.74 18.48
N GLU A 311 9.43 7.24 19.18
CA GLU A 311 9.32 6.69 20.53
C GLU A 311 8.89 7.75 21.56
N THR A 312 9.32 9.00 21.36
CA THR A 312 9.10 10.12 22.26
C THR A 312 7.92 11.02 21.89
N LEU A 313 7.11 10.59 20.92
CA LEU A 313 5.85 11.27 20.58
C LEU A 313 4.89 11.25 21.78
N THR A 314 4.08 12.30 21.91
CA THR A 314 2.96 12.30 22.85
C THR A 314 1.95 11.20 22.51
N ASP A 315 1.20 10.72 23.50
CA ASP A 315 0.18 9.67 23.29
C ASP A 315 -0.88 10.10 22.27
N ALA A 316 -1.26 11.38 22.30
CA ALA A 316 -2.17 11.95 21.31
C ALA A 316 -1.60 11.85 19.88
N SER A 317 -0.29 12.12 19.71
CA SER A 317 0.39 12.01 18.43
C SER A 317 0.59 10.56 17.99
N LYS A 318 0.87 9.63 18.90
CA LYS A 318 0.93 8.19 18.62
C LYS A 318 -0.43 7.67 18.14
N LEU A 319 -1.52 8.07 18.81
CA LEU A 319 -2.89 7.69 18.40
C LEU A 319 -3.28 8.31 17.06
N LEU A 320 -2.95 9.58 16.83
CA LEU A 320 -3.16 10.25 15.56
C LEU A 320 -2.38 9.56 14.42
N SER A 321 -1.09 9.27 14.66
CA SER A 321 -0.25 8.55 13.70
C SER A 321 -0.86 7.19 13.37
N SER A 322 -1.25 6.41 14.38
CA SER A 322 -1.90 5.10 14.20
C SER A 322 -3.17 5.19 13.36
N THR A 323 -3.99 6.22 13.60
CA THR A 323 -5.22 6.47 12.82
C THR A 323 -4.90 6.82 11.36
N LEU A 324 -3.92 7.68 11.11
CA LEU A 324 -3.49 8.06 9.76
C LEU A 324 -2.83 6.89 9.03
N MET A 325 -2.06 6.03 9.73
CA MET A 325 -1.40 4.86 9.17
C MET A 325 -2.39 3.80 8.64
N ILE A 326 -3.55 3.65 9.25
CA ILE A 326 -4.62 2.77 8.74
C ILE A 326 -5.14 3.28 7.39
N ILE A 327 -5.15 4.62 7.18
CA ILE A 327 -5.62 5.25 5.95
C ILE A 327 -4.45 5.39 4.98
N GLY A 328 -4.25 4.38 4.14
CA GLY A 328 -3.18 4.36 3.14
C GLY A 328 -3.37 5.36 2.00
N GLY A 329 -2.59 5.19 0.94
CA GLY A 329 -2.67 6.05 -0.26
C GLY A 329 -3.78 5.68 -1.23
N GLY A 330 -3.64 6.18 -2.47
CA GLY A 330 -4.55 5.90 -3.57
C GLY A 330 -4.47 4.46 -4.08
N PRO A 331 -5.53 3.96 -4.70
CA PRO A 331 -5.51 2.66 -5.39
C PRO A 331 -4.46 2.64 -6.51
N ALA A 332 -3.94 1.44 -6.80
CA ALA A 332 -2.93 1.23 -7.83
C ALA A 332 -1.67 2.11 -7.68
N GLY A 333 -1.27 2.40 -6.44
CA GLY A 333 -0.03 3.12 -6.11
C GLY A 333 0.94 2.25 -5.33
N THR A 334 2.04 2.87 -4.90
CA THR A 334 3.07 2.21 -4.09
C THR A 334 2.62 2.01 -2.64
N ALA A 335 1.74 2.85 -2.12
CA ALA A 335 1.20 2.81 -0.78
C ALA A 335 0.35 1.56 -0.50
N GLY A 336 0.46 0.97 0.70
CA GLY A 336 -0.36 -0.17 1.16
C GLY A 336 -1.60 0.23 1.95
N GLY A 337 -2.02 -0.57 2.91
CA GLY A 337 -3.14 -0.31 3.81
C GLY A 337 -4.52 -0.19 3.17
N ILE A 338 -5.50 0.30 3.94
CA ILE A 338 -6.84 0.61 3.44
C ILE A 338 -6.76 1.86 2.56
N LYS A 339 -7.20 1.74 1.30
CA LYS A 339 -7.09 2.86 0.34
C LYS A 339 -7.93 4.06 0.76
N VAL A 340 -7.36 5.25 0.55
CA VAL A 340 -8.01 6.53 0.88
C VAL A 340 -9.41 6.65 0.26
N THR A 341 -9.61 6.09 -0.95
CA THR A 341 -10.92 6.06 -1.60
C THR A 341 -11.93 5.21 -0.85
N SER A 342 -11.53 4.08 -0.26
CA SER A 342 -12.43 3.22 0.52
C SER A 342 -12.91 3.92 1.78
N VAL A 343 -12.00 4.60 2.49
CA VAL A 343 -12.35 5.40 3.68
C VAL A 343 -13.25 6.59 3.30
N ALA A 344 -12.91 7.30 2.21
CA ALA A 344 -13.74 8.40 1.73
C ALA A 344 -15.16 7.94 1.35
N VAL A 345 -15.29 6.79 0.67
CA VAL A 345 -16.60 6.20 0.34
C VAL A 345 -17.41 5.90 1.61
N LEU A 346 -16.78 5.32 2.64
CA LEU A 346 -17.47 5.02 3.92
C LEU A 346 -17.94 6.30 4.63
N LEU A 347 -17.08 7.32 4.72
CA LEU A 347 -17.45 8.60 5.34
C LEU A 347 -18.58 9.30 4.57
N LEU A 348 -18.53 9.30 3.24
CA LEU A 348 -19.60 9.85 2.40
C LEU A 348 -20.90 9.06 2.54
N THR A 349 -20.83 7.74 2.67
CA THR A 349 -22.00 6.88 2.90
C THR A 349 -22.61 7.16 4.26
N ALA A 350 -21.80 7.27 5.31
CA ALA A 350 -22.28 7.65 6.65
C ALA A 350 -22.94 9.04 6.63
N HIS A 351 -22.33 10.01 5.93
CA HIS A 351 -22.93 11.34 5.77
C HIS A 351 -24.28 11.30 5.01
N ALA A 352 -24.37 10.51 3.93
CA ALA A 352 -25.62 10.32 3.19
C ALA A 352 -26.71 9.68 4.06
N CYS A 353 -26.35 8.65 4.85
CA CYS A 353 -27.28 8.02 5.81
C CYS A 353 -27.80 9.02 6.86
N ILE A 354 -26.94 9.83 7.47
CA ILE A 354 -27.31 10.84 8.46
C ILE A 354 -28.29 11.88 7.84
N ARG A 355 -28.09 12.20 6.56
CA ARG A 355 -28.96 13.12 5.82
C ARG A 355 -30.18 12.45 5.17
N ASN A 356 -30.40 11.17 5.41
CA ASN A 356 -31.48 10.36 4.83
C ASN A 356 -31.49 10.39 3.29
N HIS A 357 -30.32 10.50 2.66
CA HIS A 357 -30.19 10.39 1.21
C HIS A 357 -30.15 8.91 0.80
N ARG A 358 -30.86 8.56 -0.28
CA ARG A 358 -30.90 7.17 -0.79
C ARG A 358 -29.58 6.72 -1.38
N ASP A 359 -28.85 7.63 -2.00
CA ASP A 359 -27.60 7.33 -2.72
C ASP A 359 -26.42 8.12 -2.13
N THR A 360 -25.23 7.51 -2.19
CA THR A 360 -23.96 8.19 -1.86
C THR A 360 -23.49 8.93 -3.10
N GLU A 361 -23.38 10.26 -3.03
CA GLU A 361 -23.03 11.10 -4.16
C GLU A 361 -21.79 11.97 -3.84
N ILE A 362 -20.96 12.20 -4.86
CA ILE A 362 -19.85 13.14 -4.81
C ILE A 362 -19.56 13.69 -6.21
N PHE A 363 -19.19 14.96 -6.33
CA PHE A 363 -18.89 15.64 -7.59
C PHE A 363 -19.96 15.46 -8.67
N GLY A 364 -21.26 15.46 -8.28
CA GLY A 364 -22.39 15.28 -9.17
C GLY A 364 -22.53 13.86 -9.76
N ARG A 365 -21.93 12.86 -9.13
CA ARG A 365 -22.02 11.46 -9.55
C ARG A 365 -22.33 10.54 -8.38
N ARG A 366 -23.12 9.49 -8.64
CA ARG A 366 -23.46 8.45 -7.67
C ARG A 366 -22.39 7.37 -7.58
N ILE A 367 -22.04 6.97 -6.35
CA ILE A 367 -21.17 5.83 -6.08
C ILE A 367 -21.99 4.54 -6.14
N SER A 368 -21.47 3.49 -6.78
CA SER A 368 -22.18 2.22 -6.89
C SER A 368 -22.33 1.51 -5.53
N ALA A 369 -23.49 0.89 -5.28
CA ALA A 369 -23.73 0.10 -4.08
C ALA A 369 -22.72 -1.05 -3.91
N VAL A 370 -22.18 -1.58 -5.01
CA VAL A 370 -21.12 -2.59 -4.99
C VAL A 370 -19.84 -2.04 -4.40
N SER A 371 -19.45 -0.80 -4.77
CA SER A 371 -18.26 -0.13 -4.22
C SER A 371 -18.43 0.15 -2.72
N VAL A 372 -19.60 0.60 -2.29
CA VAL A 372 -19.91 0.83 -0.86
C VAL A 372 -19.78 -0.49 -0.08
N ARG A 373 -20.41 -1.57 -0.55
CA ARG A 373 -20.34 -2.89 0.11
C ARG A 373 -18.92 -3.44 0.18
N ARG A 374 -18.15 -3.30 -0.89
CA ARG A 374 -16.72 -3.73 -0.90
C ARG A 374 -15.90 -2.92 0.11
N SER A 375 -16.09 -1.60 0.20
CA SER A 375 -15.40 -0.76 1.17
C SER A 375 -15.76 -1.13 2.61
N LEU A 376 -17.04 -1.44 2.88
CA LEU A 376 -17.50 -1.88 4.20
C LEU A 376 -16.88 -3.23 4.59
N CYS A 377 -16.94 -4.23 3.70
CA CYS A 377 -16.30 -5.54 3.94
C CYS A 377 -14.81 -5.40 4.22
N LEU A 378 -14.11 -4.56 3.44
CA LEU A 378 -12.68 -4.32 3.62
C LEU A 378 -12.39 -3.70 4.99
N ALA A 379 -13.17 -2.70 5.43
CA ALA A 379 -13.00 -2.07 6.72
C ALA A 379 -13.24 -3.05 7.88
N ILE A 380 -14.33 -3.84 7.83
CA ILE A 380 -14.64 -4.83 8.86
C ILE A 380 -13.51 -5.86 8.98
N ILE A 381 -13.05 -6.44 7.86
CA ILE A 381 -11.99 -7.46 7.88
C ILE A 381 -10.67 -6.85 8.39
N ALA A 382 -10.33 -5.63 7.98
CA ALA A 382 -9.13 -4.95 8.45
C ALA A 382 -9.15 -4.70 9.97
N ILE A 383 -10.28 -4.26 10.50
CA ILE A 383 -10.46 -4.06 11.94
C ILE A 383 -10.33 -5.40 12.69
N LEU A 384 -10.97 -6.46 12.21
CA LEU A 384 -10.86 -7.79 12.83
C LEU A 384 -9.43 -8.31 12.83
N VAL A 385 -8.70 -8.18 11.71
CA VAL A 385 -7.29 -8.56 11.60
C VAL A 385 -6.43 -7.75 12.55
N LEU A 386 -6.64 -6.43 12.61
CA LEU A 386 -5.90 -5.54 13.51
C LEU A 386 -6.09 -5.93 14.98
N PHE A 387 -7.33 -6.11 15.41
CA PHE A 387 -7.60 -6.50 16.81
C PHE A 387 -7.09 -7.90 17.14
N ALA A 388 -7.22 -8.88 16.23
CA ALA A 388 -6.69 -10.22 16.45
C ALA A 388 -5.15 -10.19 16.60
N ALA A 389 -4.46 -9.43 15.76
CA ALA A 389 -3.01 -9.25 15.85
C ALA A 389 -2.62 -8.52 17.14
N LEU A 390 -3.34 -7.45 17.50
CA LEU A 390 -3.07 -6.68 18.70
C LEU A 390 -3.24 -7.52 19.98
N ILE A 391 -4.28 -8.35 20.07
CA ILE A 391 -4.46 -9.29 21.17
C ILE A 391 -3.25 -10.23 21.26
N GLY A 392 -2.81 -10.80 20.13
CA GLY A 392 -1.65 -11.70 20.08
C GLY A 392 -0.35 -11.01 20.51
N ILE A 393 -0.07 -9.81 19.98
CA ILE A 393 1.12 -9.02 20.31
C ILE A 393 1.11 -8.65 21.81
N THR A 394 0.00 -8.10 22.31
CA THR A 394 -0.12 -7.70 23.71
C THR A 394 0.06 -8.90 24.65
N PHE A 395 -0.56 -10.05 24.35
CA PHE A 395 -0.43 -11.26 25.14
C PHE A 395 1.02 -11.76 25.24
N ILE A 396 1.78 -11.67 24.13
CA ILE A 396 3.17 -12.16 24.06
C ILE A 396 4.15 -11.15 24.71
N GLU A 397 4.02 -9.86 24.39
CA GLU A 397 5.06 -8.86 24.68
C GLU A 397 4.85 -8.15 26.04
N GLN A 398 3.63 -8.07 26.55
CA GLN A 398 3.34 -7.35 27.81
C GLN A 398 4.13 -7.87 29.02
N GLN A 399 4.44 -9.18 29.04
CA GLN A 399 5.24 -9.78 30.10
C GLN A 399 6.74 -9.61 29.88
N ALA A 400 7.18 -9.52 28.63
CA ALA A 400 8.59 -9.42 28.26
C ALA A 400 9.12 -7.99 28.30
N HIS A 401 8.30 -7.00 27.97
CA HIS A 401 8.68 -5.61 27.80
C HIS A 401 7.80 -4.67 28.62
N GLN A 402 8.10 -4.53 29.92
CA GLN A 402 7.36 -3.69 30.85
C GLN A 402 7.52 -2.17 30.57
N SER A 403 8.48 -1.78 29.74
CA SER A 403 8.73 -0.38 29.37
C SER A 403 7.92 0.11 28.16
N LEU A 404 7.22 -0.80 27.47
CA LEU A 404 6.38 -0.47 26.32
C LEU A 404 4.91 -0.51 26.73
N ASP A 405 4.18 0.54 26.33
CA ASP A 405 2.77 0.68 26.62
C ASP A 405 1.88 0.04 25.55
N PHE A 406 0.60 -0.18 25.88
CA PHE A 406 -0.39 -0.68 24.92
C PHE A 406 -0.45 0.17 23.64
N LEU A 407 -0.23 1.47 23.74
CA LEU A 407 -0.25 2.39 22.62
C LEU A 407 0.93 2.13 21.65
N ASP A 408 2.08 1.70 22.16
CA ASP A 408 3.23 1.32 21.34
C ASP A 408 2.94 0.03 20.55
N PHE A 409 2.27 -0.96 21.16
CA PHE A 409 1.81 -2.17 20.47
C PHE A 409 0.77 -1.85 19.39
N PHE A 410 -0.15 -0.93 19.68
CA PHE A 410 -1.14 -0.46 18.72
C PHE A 410 -0.50 0.28 17.55
N PHE A 411 0.50 1.13 17.82
CA PHE A 411 1.28 1.84 16.82
C PHE A 411 1.98 0.88 15.86
N GLU A 412 2.69 -0.14 16.40
CA GLU A 412 3.38 -1.15 15.57
C GLU A 412 2.40 -1.98 14.75
N ALA A 413 1.31 -2.43 15.35
CA ALA A 413 0.29 -3.22 14.63
C ALA A 413 -0.33 -2.42 13.49
N THR A 414 -0.65 -1.14 13.70
CA THR A 414 -1.18 -0.27 12.65
C THR A 414 -0.15 0.05 11.59
N SER A 415 1.11 0.26 11.97
CA SER A 415 2.23 0.45 11.06
C SER A 415 2.46 -0.76 10.15
N ALA A 416 2.43 -1.97 10.71
CA ALA A 416 2.58 -3.20 9.94
C ALA A 416 1.41 -3.43 8.98
N LEU A 417 0.15 -3.29 9.44
CA LEU A 417 -1.04 -3.49 8.61
C LEU A 417 -1.18 -2.39 7.54
N GLY A 418 -0.87 -1.14 7.91
CA GLY A 418 -0.82 -0.01 6.99
C GLY A 418 0.36 -0.07 6.02
N THR A 419 1.35 -0.95 6.25
CA THR A 419 2.64 -0.99 5.55
C THR A 419 3.33 0.38 5.56
N VAL A 420 3.48 0.97 6.75
CA VAL A 420 4.01 2.32 6.92
C VAL A 420 5.50 2.32 7.26
N GLY A 421 5.90 1.49 8.23
CA GLY A 421 7.31 1.35 8.61
C GLY A 421 7.78 2.23 9.77
N LEU A 422 6.92 3.09 10.31
CA LEU A 422 7.22 3.80 11.55
C LEU A 422 7.17 2.83 12.72
N THR A 423 8.09 2.97 13.67
CA THR A 423 8.17 2.14 14.87
C THR A 423 8.24 3.00 16.13
N ALA A 424 7.54 2.58 17.18
CA ALA A 424 7.67 3.12 18.52
C ALA A 424 8.71 2.34 19.37
N GLY A 425 9.60 1.56 18.72
CA GLY A 425 10.69 0.82 19.35
C GLY A 425 10.44 -0.68 19.54
N LEU A 426 9.21 -1.18 19.34
CA LEU A 426 8.90 -2.61 19.54
C LEU A 426 9.61 -3.52 18.53
N THR A 427 9.63 -3.20 17.24
CA THR A 427 10.11 -4.12 16.18
C THR A 427 11.53 -4.63 16.44
N ALA A 428 12.44 -3.78 16.94
CA ALA A 428 13.84 -4.16 17.19
C ALA A 428 13.98 -5.19 18.32
N VAL A 429 13.12 -5.12 19.33
CA VAL A 429 13.17 -5.96 20.54
C VAL A 429 12.12 -7.08 20.54
N ALA A 430 11.20 -7.07 19.58
CA ALA A 430 10.08 -8.02 19.50
C ALA A 430 10.52 -9.49 19.44
N SER A 431 9.74 -10.35 20.07
CA SER A 431 9.93 -11.80 20.04
C SER A 431 9.75 -12.36 18.62
N PRO A 432 10.31 -13.55 18.31
CA PRO A 432 10.13 -14.18 16.99
C PRO A 432 8.65 -14.39 16.62
N PHE A 433 7.79 -14.67 17.58
CA PHE A 433 6.36 -14.84 17.35
C PHE A 433 5.68 -13.53 16.95
N THR A 434 5.98 -12.44 17.64
CA THR A 434 5.49 -11.08 17.30
C THR A 434 5.99 -10.65 15.93
N ARG A 435 7.26 -10.90 15.61
CA ARG A 435 7.79 -10.67 14.24
C ARG A 435 7.03 -11.46 13.20
N GLY A 436 6.63 -12.72 13.51
CA GLY A 436 5.78 -13.53 12.64
C GLY A 436 4.39 -12.90 12.40
N ILE A 437 3.73 -12.41 13.46
CA ILE A 437 2.46 -11.70 13.37
C ILE A 437 2.62 -10.45 12.49
N LEU A 438 3.65 -9.62 12.73
CA LEU A 438 3.92 -8.42 11.95
C LEU A 438 4.19 -8.75 10.45
N CYS A 439 4.92 -9.84 10.15
CA CYS A 439 5.11 -10.32 8.77
C CYS A 439 3.78 -10.61 8.07
N VAL A 440 2.87 -11.32 8.75
CA VAL A 440 1.53 -11.60 8.20
C VAL A 440 0.75 -10.32 7.99
N MET A 441 0.81 -9.37 8.92
CA MET A 441 0.13 -8.09 8.79
C MET A 441 0.65 -7.26 7.61
N MET A 442 1.99 -7.14 7.46
CA MET A 442 2.63 -6.47 6.31
C MET A 442 2.20 -7.10 4.99
N TYR A 443 2.18 -8.42 4.93
CA TYR A 443 1.76 -9.16 3.74
C TYR A 443 0.27 -8.93 3.41
N LEU A 444 -0.63 -8.96 4.41
CA LEU A 444 -2.06 -8.67 4.24
C LEU A 444 -2.28 -7.23 3.78
N GLY A 445 -1.57 -6.27 4.36
CA GLY A 445 -1.63 -4.86 4.00
C GLY A 445 -1.21 -4.60 2.55
N ARG A 446 -0.18 -5.30 2.06
CA ARG A 446 0.36 -5.12 0.70
C ARG A 446 -0.40 -5.87 -0.36
N ALA A 447 -0.64 -7.17 -0.19
CA ALA A 447 -1.35 -7.99 -1.17
C ALA A 447 -2.83 -7.60 -1.29
N GLY A 448 -3.33 -6.85 -0.31
CA GLY A 448 -4.72 -6.43 -0.19
C GLY A 448 -5.58 -7.46 0.54
N ILE A 449 -6.12 -7.08 1.69
CA ILE A 449 -6.93 -7.96 2.55
C ILE A 449 -8.08 -8.58 1.75
N MET A 450 -8.76 -7.79 0.90
CA MET A 450 -9.88 -8.28 0.08
C MET A 450 -9.42 -9.30 -0.97
N THR A 451 -8.25 -9.08 -1.59
CA THR A 451 -7.68 -10.01 -2.58
C THR A 451 -7.37 -11.36 -1.95
N ILE A 452 -6.80 -11.36 -0.75
CA ILE A 452 -6.49 -12.59 0.00
C ILE A 452 -7.79 -13.30 0.44
N ALA A 453 -8.77 -12.56 0.97
CA ALA A 453 -10.05 -13.12 1.35
C ALA A 453 -10.76 -13.80 0.17
N LEU A 454 -10.76 -13.19 -1.01
CA LEU A 454 -11.31 -13.76 -2.25
C LEU A 454 -10.47 -14.94 -2.77
N ALA A 455 -9.15 -14.93 -2.59
CA ALA A 455 -8.28 -16.02 -3.00
C ALA A 455 -8.51 -17.29 -2.17
N ILE A 456 -8.86 -17.13 -0.88
CA ILE A 456 -9.19 -18.24 0.06
C ILE A 456 -10.63 -18.70 -0.13
N GLY A 457 -11.60 -17.74 -0.12
CA GLY A 457 -13.03 -18.05 -0.14
C GLY A 457 -13.58 -18.57 -1.47
N GLY A 458 -12.84 -18.40 -2.57
CA GLY A 458 -13.29 -18.75 -3.92
C GLY A 458 -14.41 -17.82 -4.43
N ARG A 459 -14.66 -17.86 -5.74
CA ARG A 459 -15.85 -17.22 -6.32
C ARG A 459 -16.99 -18.23 -6.28
N THR A 460 -18.04 -17.93 -5.54
CA THR A 460 -19.34 -18.57 -5.70
C THR A 460 -20.15 -17.75 -6.71
N ASP A 461 -20.75 -18.42 -7.68
CA ASP A 461 -21.70 -17.77 -8.59
C ASP A 461 -22.88 -17.23 -7.77
N ASP A 462 -23.42 -16.07 -8.16
CA ASP A 462 -24.65 -15.55 -7.55
C ASP A 462 -25.74 -16.61 -7.63
N PRO A 463 -26.41 -16.91 -6.51
CA PRO A 463 -27.47 -17.90 -6.51
C PRO A 463 -28.58 -17.47 -7.50
N ALA A 464 -29.07 -18.43 -8.29
CA ALA A 464 -30.13 -18.19 -9.27
C ALA A 464 -31.46 -17.76 -8.61
N ILE A 465 -31.61 -18.02 -7.31
CA ILE A 465 -32.80 -17.73 -6.51
C ILE A 465 -32.41 -16.72 -5.42
N ARG A 466 -33.19 -15.64 -5.28
CA ARG A 466 -33.07 -14.71 -4.17
C ARG A 466 -34.15 -15.07 -3.13
N TYR A 467 -33.73 -15.15 -1.87
CA TYR A 467 -34.67 -15.29 -0.76
C TYR A 467 -35.48 -13.99 -0.57
N PRO A 468 -36.71 -14.07 -0.08
CA PRO A 468 -37.49 -12.87 0.30
C PRO A 468 -36.78 -12.07 1.40
N GLU A 469 -36.98 -10.75 1.38
CA GLU A 469 -36.37 -9.83 2.35
C GLU A 469 -37.03 -10.06 3.73
N GLY A 470 -36.21 -10.22 4.76
CA GLY A 470 -36.59 -10.27 6.16
C GLY A 470 -36.26 -8.96 6.88
N ASN A 471 -37.10 -8.52 7.78
CA ASN A 471 -36.88 -7.30 8.58
C ASN A 471 -36.07 -7.64 9.84
N ILE A 472 -34.97 -6.93 10.05
CA ILE A 472 -34.16 -6.97 11.27
C ILE A 472 -34.18 -5.58 11.88
N LEU A 473 -34.42 -5.51 13.18
CA LEU A 473 -34.33 -4.24 13.92
C LEU A 473 -32.85 -3.86 14.05
N ILE A 474 -32.49 -2.68 13.54
CA ILE A 474 -31.19 -2.08 13.67
C ILE A 474 -31.33 -0.89 14.61
N GLY A 475 -30.53 -0.83 15.69
CA GLY A 475 -30.60 0.18 16.72
C GLY A 475 -30.20 1.58 16.25
#